data_8591302808aca4cbb0c9d77da0100843
#
_entry.id   8591302808aca4cbb0c9d77da0100843
#
_cell.length_a   1.000
_cell.length_b   1.000
_cell.length_c   1.000
_cell.angle_alpha   90.00
_cell.angle_beta   90.00
_cell.angle_gamma   90.00
#
_symmetry.space_group_name_H-M   'P 1'
#
loop_
_entity.id
_entity.type
_entity.pdbx_description
1 polymer ?
#
loop_
_entity_poly.entity_id
_entity_poly.type
_entity_poly.pdbx_seq_one_letter_code
_entity_poly.pdbx_strand_id
1 'polypeptide(L)'
;MLFKLSYSIPVELLKECQERFKSGEEKTDGLKVIGRWHEVGKNQGFMLAEADDIMAVGTFTNQWNDLCNMEVVPVMTDEQVGQILMA
;
A
#
# COMPACT_ATOMS: atom_id res chain seq x y z
N MET A 1 -1.66 -13.51 2.55
CA MET A 1 -1.72 -12.58 3.69
C MET A 1 -2.23 -11.23 3.23
N LEU A 2 -2.96 -10.57 4.10
CA LEU A 2 -3.52 -9.25 3.84
C LEU A 2 -2.61 -8.17 4.45
N PHE A 3 -2.32 -7.13 3.66
CA PHE A 3 -1.46 -6.03 4.08
C PHE A 3 -2.15 -4.69 3.90
N LYS A 4 -1.90 -3.79 4.84
CA LYS A 4 -2.22 -2.38 4.69
C LYS A 4 -0.93 -1.64 4.34
N LEU A 5 -0.89 -1.02 3.18
CA LEU A 5 0.25 -0.23 2.72
C LEU A 5 -0.15 1.24 2.76
N SER A 6 0.41 1.98 3.69
CA SER A 6 0.12 3.41 3.84
C SER A 6 1.25 4.23 3.22
N TYR A 7 0.90 5.38 2.66
CA TYR A 7 1.89 6.29 2.10
C TYR A 7 1.70 7.71 2.64
N SER A 8 2.78 8.43 2.74
CA SER A 8 2.77 9.87 2.98
C SER A 8 3.82 10.51 2.09
N ILE A 9 3.49 11.65 1.49
CA ILE A 9 4.34 12.31 0.49
C ILE A 9 4.85 13.63 1.06
N PRO A 10 6.18 13.82 1.17
CA PRO A 10 6.73 15.13 1.51
C PRO A 10 6.26 16.16 0.49
N VAL A 11 5.92 17.36 0.95
CA VAL A 11 5.34 18.38 0.09
C VAL A 11 6.24 18.73 -1.09
N GLU A 12 7.55 18.73 -0.89
CA GLU A 12 8.53 19.04 -1.94
C GLU A 12 8.61 17.99 -3.03
N LEU A 13 8.11 16.77 -2.78
CA LEU A 13 8.08 15.67 -3.75
C LEU A 13 6.68 15.41 -4.31
N LEU A 14 5.69 16.15 -3.87
CA LEU A 14 4.30 15.90 -4.22
C LEU A 14 4.07 15.92 -5.73
N LYS A 15 4.57 16.91 -6.39
CA LYS A 15 4.35 17.08 -7.83
C LYS A 15 4.98 15.93 -8.63
N GLU A 16 6.20 15.56 -8.27
CA GLU A 16 6.91 14.46 -8.93
C GLU A 16 6.19 13.13 -8.69
N CYS A 17 5.69 12.91 -7.47
CA CYS A 17 4.94 11.72 -7.14
C CYS A 17 3.64 11.64 -7.94
N GLN A 18 2.91 12.75 -8.05
CA GLN A 18 1.68 12.82 -8.83
C GLN A 18 1.93 12.55 -10.31
N GLU A 19 3.03 13.04 -10.87
CA GLU A 19 3.39 12.78 -12.27
C GLU A 19 3.67 11.30 -12.49
N ARG A 20 4.38 10.65 -11.58
CA ARG A 20 4.65 9.21 -11.69
C ARG A 20 3.35 8.40 -11.60
N PHE A 21 2.47 8.74 -10.68
CA PHE A 21 1.18 8.06 -10.55
C PHE A 21 0.35 8.23 -11.83
N LYS A 22 0.33 9.44 -12.37
CA LYS A 22 -0.42 9.77 -13.58
C LYS A 22 0.11 9.05 -14.81
N SER A 23 1.39 8.69 -14.83
CA SER A 23 2.00 8.00 -15.96
C SER A 23 1.40 6.61 -16.22
N GLY A 24 0.81 6.00 -15.20
CA GLY A 24 0.22 4.67 -15.31
C GLY A 24 1.24 3.54 -15.34
N GLU A 25 2.49 3.81 -15.01
CA GLU A 25 3.57 2.82 -15.05
C GLU A 25 3.68 1.96 -13.79
N GLU A 26 2.86 2.24 -12.78
CA GLU A 26 2.86 1.46 -11.55
C GLU A 26 2.57 -0.01 -11.83
N LYS A 27 3.36 -0.89 -11.20
CA LYS A 27 3.20 -2.34 -11.29
C LYS A 27 2.72 -2.90 -9.98
N THR A 28 1.80 -3.85 -10.06
CA THR A 28 1.23 -4.54 -8.90
C THR A 28 1.39 -6.05 -9.00
N ASP A 29 2.44 -6.51 -9.66
CA ASP A 29 2.70 -7.94 -9.85
C ASP A 29 2.77 -8.69 -8.52
N GLY A 30 2.00 -9.76 -8.42
CA GLY A 30 1.96 -10.57 -7.21
C GLY A 30 1.05 -10.01 -6.10
N LEU A 31 0.44 -8.85 -6.33
CA LEU A 31 -0.52 -8.26 -5.39
C LEU A 31 -1.94 -8.36 -5.95
N LYS A 32 -2.87 -8.76 -5.09
CA LYS A 32 -4.29 -8.61 -5.37
C LYS A 32 -4.75 -7.36 -4.64
N VAL A 33 -4.86 -6.26 -5.36
CA VAL A 33 -5.27 -4.97 -4.79
C VAL A 33 -6.78 -5.01 -4.52
N ILE A 34 -7.15 -4.85 -3.25
CA ILE A 34 -8.54 -4.82 -2.83
C ILE A 34 -9.11 -3.42 -3.03
N GLY A 35 -8.32 -2.41 -2.71
CA GLY A 35 -8.70 -1.03 -2.91
C GLY A 35 -7.59 -0.08 -2.48
N ARG A 36 -7.70 1.15 -2.93
CA ARG A 36 -6.77 2.22 -2.56
C ARG A 36 -7.58 3.50 -2.32
N TRP A 37 -7.27 4.18 -1.24
CA TRP A 37 -7.94 5.42 -0.86
C TRP A 37 -6.93 6.50 -0.57
N HIS A 38 -7.23 7.71 -1.01
CA HIS A 38 -6.38 8.88 -0.83
C HIS A 38 -7.12 9.89 0.03
N GLU A 39 -6.46 10.39 1.08
CA GLU A 39 -7.10 11.32 1.99
C GLU A 39 -7.22 12.70 1.34
N VAL A 40 -8.44 13.23 1.37
CA VAL A 40 -8.70 14.55 0.79
C VAL A 40 -8.05 15.63 1.66
N GLY A 41 -7.27 16.50 1.02
CA GLY A 41 -6.61 17.60 1.72
C GLY A 41 -5.31 17.22 2.41
N LYS A 42 -4.85 15.97 2.25
CA LYS A 42 -3.58 15.51 2.80
C LYS A 42 -2.79 14.73 1.75
N ASN A 43 -1.49 14.70 1.92
CA ASN A 43 -0.58 14.00 1.00
C ASN A 43 -0.34 12.57 1.48
N GLN A 44 -1.41 11.87 1.83
CA GLN A 44 -1.31 10.51 2.35
C GLN A 44 -2.55 9.69 2.00
N GLY A 45 -2.41 8.38 2.12
CA GLY A 45 -3.49 7.45 1.85
C GLY A 45 -3.05 6.04 2.16
N PHE A 46 -3.85 5.06 1.75
CA PHE A 46 -3.51 3.66 1.99
C PHE A 46 -4.14 2.74 0.97
N MET A 47 -3.54 1.56 0.87
CA MET A 47 -4.01 0.48 0.01
C MET A 47 -4.14 -0.78 0.85
N LEU A 48 -5.16 -1.59 0.55
CA LEU A 48 -5.27 -2.95 1.07
C LEU A 48 -4.98 -3.90 -0.09
N ALA A 49 -4.10 -4.87 0.15
CA ALA A 49 -3.74 -5.84 -0.85
C ALA A 49 -3.41 -7.19 -0.23
N GLU A 50 -3.72 -8.25 -0.95
CA GLU A 50 -3.31 -9.61 -0.59
C GLU A 50 -2.06 -9.98 -1.37
N ALA A 51 -1.15 -10.69 -0.72
CA ALA A 51 0.05 -11.23 -1.35
C ALA A 51 0.42 -12.56 -0.68
N ASP A 52 0.88 -13.51 -1.49
CA ASP A 52 1.39 -14.79 -0.99
C ASP A 52 2.87 -14.69 -0.63
N ASP A 53 3.58 -13.74 -1.22
CA ASP A 53 5.02 -13.59 -1.09
C ASP A 53 5.34 -12.15 -0.68
N ILE A 54 6.07 -12.00 0.41
CA ILE A 54 6.51 -10.68 0.89
C ILE A 54 7.36 -9.94 -0.16
N MET A 55 8.01 -10.67 -1.07
CA MET A 55 8.79 -10.07 -2.14
C MET A 55 7.92 -9.20 -3.05
N ALA A 56 6.66 -9.61 -3.28
CA ALA A 56 5.73 -8.81 -4.07
C ALA A 56 5.43 -7.46 -3.39
N VAL A 57 5.28 -7.48 -2.08
CA VAL A 57 5.04 -6.27 -1.29
C VAL A 57 6.27 -5.36 -1.34
N GLY A 58 7.45 -5.93 -1.12
CA GLY A 58 8.70 -5.17 -1.18
C GLY A 58 8.97 -4.57 -2.55
N THR A 59 8.67 -5.32 -3.60
CA THR A 59 8.83 -4.82 -4.98
C THR A 59 7.89 -3.64 -5.23
N PHE A 60 6.66 -3.73 -4.75
CA PHE A 60 5.72 -2.63 -4.88
C PHE A 60 6.20 -1.38 -4.14
N THR A 61 6.58 -1.51 -2.86
CA THR A 61 7.01 -0.35 -2.07
C THR A 61 8.29 0.26 -2.64
N ASN A 62 9.18 -0.56 -3.20
CA ASN A 62 10.42 -0.07 -3.78
C ASN A 62 10.19 0.88 -4.96
N GLN A 63 9.08 0.78 -5.67
CA GLN A 63 8.74 1.69 -6.75
C GLN A 63 8.53 3.13 -6.27
N TRP A 64 8.14 3.30 -5.01
CA TRP A 64 7.70 4.58 -4.47
C TRP A 64 8.59 5.14 -3.36
N ASN A 65 9.51 4.33 -2.82
CA ASN A 65 10.33 4.71 -1.67
C ASN A 65 11.19 5.95 -1.89
N ASP A 66 11.47 6.30 -3.12
CA ASP A 66 12.25 7.51 -3.45
C ASP A 66 11.40 8.78 -3.39
N LEU A 67 10.07 8.68 -3.50
CA LEU A 67 9.17 9.82 -3.54
C LEU A 67 8.26 9.95 -2.32
N CYS A 68 7.99 8.84 -1.63
CA CYS A 68 7.10 8.88 -0.48
C CYS A 68 7.53 7.90 0.60
N ASN A 69 7.04 8.15 1.80
CA ASN A 69 7.24 7.24 2.92
C ASN A 69 6.16 6.17 2.87
N MET A 70 6.58 4.91 2.91
CA MET A 70 5.68 3.77 2.87
C MET A 70 5.72 3.02 4.20
N GLU A 71 4.54 2.67 4.69
CA GLU A 71 4.38 1.85 5.89
C GLU A 71 3.59 0.61 5.51
N VAL A 72 4.09 -0.56 5.88
CA VAL A 72 3.43 -1.84 5.58
C VAL A 72 3.09 -2.53 6.89
N VAL A 73 1.81 -2.88 7.05
CA VAL A 73 1.32 -3.56 8.24
C VAL A 73 0.50 -4.78 7.81
N PRO A 74 0.86 -5.99 8.29
CA PRO A 74 -0.01 -7.14 8.09
C PRO A 74 -1.27 -6.97 8.92
N VAL A 75 -2.42 -7.32 8.36
CA VAL A 75 -3.70 -7.16 9.02
C VAL A 75 -4.50 -8.45 8.92
N MET A 76 -5.44 -8.64 9.84
CA MET A 76 -6.34 -9.78 9.87
C MET A 76 -7.76 -9.33 9.64
N THR A 77 -8.55 -10.22 9.04
CA THR A 77 -10.00 -10.03 8.93
C THR A 77 -10.69 -10.39 10.23
N ASP A 78 -11.95 -9.97 10.37
CA ASP A 78 -12.78 -10.39 11.51
C ASP A 78 -12.87 -11.91 11.60
N GLU A 79 -12.97 -12.60 10.46
CA GLU A 79 -13.02 -14.05 10.41
C GLU A 79 -11.78 -14.69 11.02
N GLN A 80 -10.60 -14.17 10.66
CA GLN A 80 -9.34 -14.69 11.21
C GLN A 80 -9.22 -14.44 12.70
N VAL A 81 -9.60 -13.26 13.16
CA VAL A 81 -9.62 -12.94 14.60
C VAL A 81 -10.58 -13.86 15.33
N GLY A 82 -11.76 -14.10 14.75
CA GLY A 82 -12.74 -15.02 15.31
C GLY A 82 -12.18 -16.43 15.47
N GLN A 83 -11.45 -16.92 14.49
CA GLN A 83 -10.81 -18.25 14.58
C GLN A 83 -9.82 -18.33 15.73
N ILE A 84 -9.03 -17.28 15.95
CA ILE A 84 -8.06 -17.23 17.04
C ILE A 84 -8.78 -17.26 18.39
N LEU A 85 -9.86 -16.50 18.51
CA LEU A 85 -10.62 -16.41 19.77
C LEU A 85 -11.40 -17.68 20.10
N MET A 86 -11.73 -18.46 19.09
CA MET A 86 -12.45 -19.74 19.24
C MET A 86 -11.53 -20.92 19.49
N ALA A 87 -10.23 -20.75 19.31
CA ALA A 87 -9.24 -21.83 19.46
C ALA A 87 -9.04 -22.23 20.92
#